data_16ba9dea1b43f11a171d355b41c18e20
#
_entry.id   16ba9dea1b43f11a171d355b41c18e20
#
_cell.length_a   1.000
_cell.length_b   1.000
_cell.length_c   1.000
_cell.angle_alpha   90.00
_cell.angle_beta   90.00
_cell.angle_gamma   90.00
#
_symmetry.space_group_name_H-M   'P 1'
#
loop_
_entity.id
_entity.type
_entity.pdbx_description
1 polymer ?
#
loop_
_entity_poly.entity_id
_entity_poly.type
_entity_poly.pdbx_seq_one_letter_code
_entity_poly.pdbx_strand_id
1 'polypeptide(L)'
;MSVSEREAREVAEAARDREWELPSFAKELFLGNFRLELIYPQPRLDAAAVERGERFLERLRAFLESDVDPLQIEHDARIPEEVIEGLKKLGALGMKVP
;
A
#
# COMPACT_ATOMS: atom_id res chain seq x y z
N MET A 1 27.82 -18.21 -4.92
CA MET A 1 26.69 -17.81 -5.78
C MET A 1 26.90 -18.41 -7.18
N SER A 2 25.91 -19.13 -7.68
CA SER A 2 25.97 -19.71 -9.03
C SER A 2 25.81 -18.61 -10.10
N VAL A 3 26.22 -18.92 -11.36
CA VAL A 3 26.05 -17.98 -12.49
C VAL A 3 24.57 -17.64 -12.69
N SER A 4 23.66 -18.61 -12.56
CA SER A 4 22.22 -18.41 -12.71
C SER A 4 21.62 -17.51 -11.63
N GLU A 5 22.08 -17.60 -10.39
CA GLU A 5 21.65 -16.71 -9.30
C GLU A 5 22.13 -15.28 -9.52
N ARG A 6 23.33 -15.14 -10.04
CA ARG A 6 23.89 -13.83 -10.38
C ARG A 6 23.12 -13.16 -11.51
N GLU A 7 22.82 -13.92 -12.57
CA GLU A 7 22.01 -13.43 -13.69
C GLU A 7 20.58 -13.06 -13.26
N ALA A 8 19.95 -13.89 -12.43
CA ALA A 8 18.63 -13.60 -11.89
C ALA A 8 18.62 -12.32 -11.04
N ARG A 9 19.66 -12.12 -10.25
CA ARG A 9 19.81 -10.90 -9.44
C ARG A 9 20.01 -9.66 -10.33
N GLU A 10 20.84 -9.73 -11.34
CA GLU A 10 21.07 -8.63 -12.29
C GLU A 10 19.77 -8.24 -13.02
N VAL A 11 18.99 -9.23 -13.46
CA VAL A 11 17.68 -9.01 -14.10
C VAL A 11 16.70 -8.34 -13.13
N ALA A 12 16.63 -8.80 -11.88
CA ALA A 12 15.77 -8.22 -10.86
C ALA A 12 16.16 -6.77 -10.51
N GLU A 13 17.44 -6.50 -10.40
CA GLU A 13 17.96 -5.16 -10.16
C GLU A 13 17.68 -4.22 -11.34
N ALA A 14 17.90 -4.68 -12.57
CA ALA A 14 17.60 -3.91 -13.78
C ALA A 14 16.10 -3.62 -13.94
N ALA A 15 15.22 -4.55 -13.54
CA ALA A 15 13.79 -4.34 -13.55
C ALA A 15 13.37 -3.27 -12.54
N ARG A 16 13.96 -3.27 -11.35
CA ARG A 16 13.71 -2.23 -10.34
C ARG A 16 14.12 -0.85 -10.83
N ASP A 17 15.26 -0.74 -11.46
CA ASP A 17 15.77 0.54 -11.97
C ASP A 17 14.89 1.12 -13.08
N ARG A 18 14.23 0.26 -13.86
CA ARG A 18 13.32 0.68 -14.95
C ARG A 18 11.95 1.15 -14.46
N GLU A 19 11.50 0.67 -13.31
CA GLU A 19 10.21 1.05 -12.73
C GLU A 19 10.21 2.44 -12.07
N TRP A 20 11.39 3.00 -11.83
CA TRP A 20 11.55 4.27 -11.11
C TRP A 20 11.91 5.40 -12.07
N GLU A 21 10.93 5.89 -12.79
CA GLU A 21 11.08 7.06 -13.66
C GLU A 21 11.21 8.38 -12.89
N LEU A 22 10.64 8.42 -11.68
CA LEU A 22 10.65 9.61 -10.84
C LEU A 22 11.64 9.45 -9.67
N PRO A 23 12.29 10.56 -9.25
CA PRO A 23 13.19 10.51 -8.11
C PRO A 23 12.45 10.16 -6.82
N SER A 24 13.07 9.35 -5.96
CA SER A 24 12.55 8.99 -4.64
C SER A 24 13.27 9.78 -3.56
N PHE A 25 12.54 10.40 -2.64
CA PHE A 25 13.12 11.10 -1.51
C PHE A 25 14.06 10.21 -0.69
N ALA A 26 13.65 9.00 -0.37
CA ALA A 26 14.46 8.06 0.41
C ALA A 26 15.74 7.66 -0.33
N LYS A 27 15.65 7.34 -1.62
CA LYS A 27 16.83 7.00 -2.45
C LYS A 27 17.82 8.16 -2.49
N GLU A 28 17.34 9.37 -2.76
CA GLU A 28 18.18 10.57 -2.79
C GLU A 28 18.84 10.83 -1.44
N LEU A 29 18.10 10.67 -0.34
CA LEU A 29 18.63 10.84 1.01
C LEU A 29 19.78 9.87 1.30
N PHE A 30 19.64 8.59 0.93
CA PHE A 30 20.71 7.59 1.08
C PHE A 30 21.93 7.88 0.21
N LEU A 31 21.74 8.57 -0.91
CA LEU A 31 22.85 9.04 -1.77
C LEU A 31 23.51 10.34 -1.26
N GLY A 32 23.06 10.88 -0.14
CA GLY A 32 23.57 12.13 0.43
C GLY A 32 22.88 13.39 -0.08
N ASN A 33 21.79 13.27 -0.82
CA ASN A 33 21.06 14.40 -1.39
C ASN A 33 19.75 14.62 -0.60
N PHE A 34 19.69 15.69 0.18
CA PHE A 34 18.46 16.08 0.84
C PHE A 34 17.58 16.92 -0.11
N ARG A 35 16.49 16.30 -0.58
CA ARG A 35 15.57 16.93 -1.53
C ARG A 35 14.17 17.01 -0.94
N LEU A 36 13.95 18.02 -0.10
CA LEU A 36 12.67 18.23 0.59
C LEU A 36 11.50 18.40 -0.39
N GLU A 37 11.74 19.00 -1.55
CA GLU A 37 10.71 19.22 -2.57
C GLU A 37 10.03 17.94 -3.07
N LEU A 38 10.62 16.77 -2.84
CA LEU A 38 10.02 15.48 -3.23
C LEU A 38 8.90 15.02 -2.29
N ILE A 39 8.87 15.57 -1.07
CA ILE A 39 7.86 15.20 -0.06
C ILE A 39 7.06 16.38 0.48
N TYR A 40 7.49 17.61 0.24
CA TYR A 40 6.84 18.81 0.75
C TYR A 40 6.86 19.95 -0.27
N PRO A 41 5.75 20.64 -0.49
CA PRO A 41 4.42 20.34 0.05
C PRO A 41 3.82 19.06 -0.56
N GLN A 42 2.95 18.38 0.20
CA GLN A 42 2.28 17.19 -0.31
C GLN A 42 1.33 17.57 -1.45
N PRO A 43 1.24 16.74 -2.51
CA PRO A 43 0.30 16.98 -3.58
C PRO A 43 -1.13 17.01 -3.05
N ARG A 44 -1.94 17.96 -3.52
CA ARG A 44 -3.35 17.98 -3.20
C ARG A 44 -4.10 17.05 -4.14
N LEU A 45 -4.94 16.20 -3.56
CA LEU A 45 -5.88 15.40 -4.32
C LEU A 45 -7.02 16.28 -4.84
N ASP A 46 -7.59 15.90 -5.97
CA ASP A 46 -8.81 16.59 -6.44
C ASP A 46 -10.00 16.32 -5.51
N ALA A 47 -10.99 17.21 -5.52
CA ALA A 47 -12.14 17.12 -4.62
C ALA A 47 -12.95 15.82 -4.83
N ALA A 48 -13.06 15.34 -6.05
CA ALA A 48 -13.76 14.09 -6.36
C ALA A 48 -13.05 12.87 -5.80
N ALA A 49 -11.71 12.85 -5.85
CA ALA A 49 -10.90 11.78 -5.27
C ALA A 49 -11.01 11.75 -3.74
N VAL A 50 -10.96 12.93 -3.10
CA VAL A 50 -11.15 13.07 -1.64
C VAL A 50 -12.53 12.56 -1.24
N GLU A 51 -13.58 12.95 -1.93
CA GLU A 51 -14.95 12.53 -1.65
C GLU A 51 -15.13 11.01 -1.78
N ARG A 52 -14.56 10.40 -2.83
CA ARG A 52 -14.58 8.94 -2.99
C ARG A 52 -13.85 8.23 -1.85
N GLY A 53 -12.69 8.76 -1.47
CA GLY A 53 -11.90 8.24 -0.37
C GLY A 53 -12.64 8.32 0.98
N GLU A 54 -13.27 9.43 1.26
CA GLU A 54 -14.06 9.62 2.48
C GLU A 54 -15.25 8.66 2.55
N ARG A 55 -15.99 8.50 1.45
CA ARG A 55 -17.09 7.53 1.37
C ARG A 55 -16.63 6.10 1.60
N PHE A 56 -15.49 5.74 1.04
CA PHE A 56 -14.87 4.43 1.29
C PHE A 56 -14.49 4.26 2.76
N LEU A 57 -13.86 5.25 3.37
CA LEU A 57 -13.47 5.21 4.79
C LEU A 57 -14.67 5.11 5.72
N GLU A 58 -15.77 5.78 5.44
CA GLU A 58 -17.00 5.66 6.20
C GLU A 58 -17.55 4.23 6.18
N ARG A 59 -17.61 3.62 5.00
CA ARG A 59 -18.06 2.22 4.85
C ARG A 59 -17.12 1.25 5.55
N LEU A 60 -15.82 1.45 5.43
CA LEU A 60 -14.82 0.63 6.08
C LEU A 60 -14.95 0.74 7.61
N ARG A 61 -15.07 1.95 8.13
CA ARG A 61 -15.25 2.19 9.57
C ARG A 61 -16.49 1.51 10.10
N ALA A 62 -17.62 1.71 9.44
CA ALA A 62 -18.89 1.07 9.84
C ALA A 62 -18.78 -0.47 9.87
N PHE A 63 -18.14 -1.05 8.88
CA PHE A 63 -17.89 -2.49 8.83
C PHE A 63 -16.98 -2.95 9.97
N LEU A 64 -15.88 -2.26 10.23
CA LEU A 64 -14.94 -2.62 11.29
C LEU A 64 -15.56 -2.49 12.68
N GLU A 65 -16.43 -1.52 12.89
CA GLU A 65 -17.10 -1.30 14.17
C GLU A 65 -18.24 -2.32 14.42
N SER A 66 -18.97 -2.73 13.39
CA SER A 66 -20.15 -3.58 13.54
C SER A 66 -19.87 -5.07 13.34
N ASP A 67 -18.99 -5.44 12.43
CA ASP A 67 -18.84 -6.82 11.98
C ASP A 67 -17.50 -7.47 12.39
N VAL A 68 -16.60 -6.73 12.99
CA VAL A 68 -15.27 -7.20 13.39
C VAL A 68 -15.11 -7.11 14.90
N ASP A 69 -14.76 -8.24 15.53
CA ASP A 69 -14.38 -8.31 16.93
C ASP A 69 -12.88 -8.57 17.04
N PRO A 70 -12.07 -7.52 17.28
CA PRO A 70 -10.61 -7.68 17.33
C PRO A 70 -10.12 -8.53 18.49
N LEU A 71 -10.81 -8.52 19.62
CA LEU A 71 -10.44 -9.34 20.78
C LEU A 71 -10.67 -10.83 20.49
N GLN A 72 -11.74 -11.16 19.80
CA GLN A 72 -12.02 -12.53 19.41
C GLN A 72 -11.00 -13.03 18.37
N ILE A 73 -10.61 -12.18 17.43
CA ILE A 73 -9.57 -12.49 16.45
C ILE A 73 -8.24 -12.78 17.14
N GLU A 74 -7.86 -11.96 18.10
CA GLU A 74 -6.64 -12.17 18.88
C GLU A 74 -6.69 -13.46 19.71
N HIS A 75 -7.80 -13.71 20.37
CA HIS A 75 -8.01 -14.93 21.17
C HIS A 75 -7.92 -16.20 20.31
N ASP A 76 -8.57 -16.22 19.15
CA ASP A 76 -8.61 -17.38 18.25
C ASP A 76 -7.37 -17.48 17.35
N ALA A 77 -6.53 -16.45 17.29
CA ALA A 77 -5.40 -16.31 16.38
C ALA A 77 -5.77 -16.55 14.91
N ARG A 78 -7.00 -16.18 14.54
CA ARG A 78 -7.57 -16.40 13.21
C ARG A 78 -8.56 -15.29 12.87
N ILE A 79 -8.50 -14.82 11.62
CA ILE A 79 -9.47 -13.89 11.06
C ILE A 79 -10.64 -14.70 10.48
N PRO A 80 -11.89 -14.48 10.94
CA PRO A 80 -13.07 -15.15 10.39
C PRO A 80 -13.23 -14.90 8.89
N GLU A 81 -13.73 -15.88 8.16
CA GLU A 81 -13.97 -15.74 6.72
C GLU A 81 -14.97 -14.63 6.39
N GLU A 82 -15.95 -14.38 7.23
CA GLU A 82 -16.93 -13.30 7.07
C GLU A 82 -16.26 -11.94 7.04
N VAL A 83 -15.19 -11.75 7.81
CA VAL A 83 -14.40 -10.51 7.81
C VAL A 83 -13.67 -10.35 6.49
N ILE A 84 -13.02 -11.40 6.01
CA ILE A 84 -12.30 -11.40 4.73
C ILE A 84 -13.27 -11.15 3.58
N GLU A 85 -14.41 -11.82 3.54
CA GLU A 85 -15.44 -11.60 2.53
C GLU A 85 -16.02 -10.20 2.57
N GLY A 86 -16.25 -9.65 3.76
CA GLY A 86 -16.70 -8.28 3.94
C GLY A 86 -15.69 -7.26 3.40
N LEU A 87 -14.40 -7.45 3.66
CA LEU A 87 -13.33 -6.60 3.13
C LEU A 87 -13.23 -6.69 1.60
N LYS A 88 -13.43 -7.86 1.02
CA LYS A 88 -13.48 -8.04 -0.43
C LYS A 88 -14.65 -7.25 -1.05
N LYS A 89 -15.84 -7.36 -0.48
CA LYS A 89 -17.04 -6.64 -0.96
C LYS A 89 -16.89 -5.13 -0.88
N LEU A 90 -16.18 -4.63 0.13
CA LEU A 90 -15.86 -3.20 0.25
C LEU A 90 -14.81 -2.73 -0.77
N GLY A 91 -14.07 -3.65 -1.37
CA GLY A 91 -12.94 -3.33 -2.23
C GLY A 91 -11.63 -3.02 -1.50
N ALA A 92 -11.58 -3.25 -0.18
CA ALA A 92 -10.41 -2.94 0.64
C ALA A 92 -9.16 -3.74 0.24
N LEU A 93 -9.33 -5.00 -0.18
CA LEU A 93 -8.21 -5.85 -0.60
C LEU A 93 -7.69 -5.54 -2.00
N GLY A 94 -8.44 -4.78 -2.79
CA GLY A 94 -8.10 -4.41 -4.16
C GLY A 94 -7.62 -2.97 -4.35
N MET A 95 -7.35 -2.23 -3.30
CA MET A 95 -7.01 -0.80 -3.38
C MET A 95 -5.77 -0.49 -4.22
N LYS A 96 -4.82 -1.41 -4.29
CA LYS A 96 -3.58 -1.24 -5.06
C LYS A 96 -3.64 -1.86 -6.46
N VAL A 97 -4.75 -2.48 -6.80
CA VAL A 97 -4.94 -3.09 -8.13
C VAL A 97 -5.69 -2.08 -8.99
N PRO A 98 -5.13 -1.68 -10.15
CA PRO A 98 -5.80 -0.75 -11.06
C PRO A 98 -7.06 -1.34 -11.68
#